data_f12fc0cd011be79923142e1cac86d2b9
#
_entry.id   f12fc0cd011be79923142e1cac86d2b9
#
_cell.length_a   1.000
_cell.length_b   1.000
_cell.length_c   1.000
_cell.angle_alpha   90.00
_cell.angle_beta   90.00
_cell.angle_gamma   90.00
#
_symmetry.space_group_name_H-M   'P 1'
#
loop_
_entity.id
_entity.type
_entity.pdbx_description
1 polymer ?
#
loop_
_entity_poly.entity_id
_entity_poly.type
_entity_poly.pdbx_seq_one_letter_code
_entity_poly.pdbx_strand_id
1 'polypeptide(L)'
;MKEVIIVVAAAEDGAMGLAGDLPWHLPDDFKHFKQTTSGYPIIMGRETLESFPKALPNRDHIVVTRNTDYVPPFEIFGITHSIESALELHPSNTQFIVGGGEIYKQAIPLATKMIITRVHATPKADTYFPEINLEEWKKVEEQHHPADDRHAYSFTIETFVRA
;
A
#
# COMPACT_ATOMS: atom_id res chain seq x y z
N MET A 1 9.37 17.45 -8.96
CA MET A 1 8.75 17.17 -7.64
C MET A 1 8.23 15.74 -7.62
N LYS A 2 8.61 14.98 -6.62
CA LYS A 2 8.18 13.58 -6.54
C LYS A 2 6.77 13.46 -5.97
N GLU A 3 5.96 12.60 -6.59
CA GLU A 3 4.72 12.13 -5.99
C GLU A 3 4.99 10.83 -5.25
N VAL A 4 4.65 10.81 -3.98
CA VAL A 4 4.77 9.64 -3.11
C VAL A 4 3.36 9.26 -2.71
N ILE A 5 2.88 8.14 -3.25
CA ILE A 5 1.48 7.75 -3.14
C ILE A 5 1.35 6.47 -2.32
N ILE A 6 0.65 6.55 -1.20
CA ILE A 6 0.31 5.38 -0.40
C ILE A 6 -0.91 4.70 -1.03
N VAL A 7 -0.82 3.39 -1.26
CA VAL A 7 -1.95 2.56 -1.69
C VAL A 7 -2.17 1.51 -0.62
N VAL A 8 -3.36 1.48 -0.03
CA VAL A 8 -3.66 0.57 1.08
C VAL A 8 -5.14 0.17 1.08
N ALA A 9 -5.41 -1.05 1.54
CA ALA A 9 -6.76 -1.49 1.87
C ALA A 9 -6.86 -1.60 3.39
N ALA A 10 -7.84 -0.93 3.97
CA ALA A 10 -8.06 -0.91 5.42
C ALA A 10 -9.55 -0.91 5.73
N ALA A 11 -9.94 -1.62 6.78
CA ALA A 11 -11.33 -1.63 7.26
C ALA A 11 -11.71 -0.30 7.90
N GLU A 12 -12.96 -0.16 8.32
CA GLU A 12 -13.47 1.09 8.90
C GLU A 12 -12.73 1.49 10.18
N ASP A 13 -12.23 0.52 10.94
CA ASP A 13 -11.42 0.75 12.15
C ASP A 13 -9.92 0.82 11.84
N GLY A 14 -9.53 0.77 10.58
CA GLY A 14 -8.13 0.77 10.16
C GLY A 14 -7.50 -0.61 10.02
N ALA A 15 -8.24 -1.69 10.31
CA ALA A 15 -7.70 -3.04 10.24
C ALA A 15 -7.15 -3.36 8.85
N MET A 16 -5.90 -3.86 8.77
CA MET A 16 -5.23 -4.17 7.52
C MET A 16 -4.83 -5.63 7.39
N GLY A 17 -4.47 -6.29 8.48
CA GLY A 17 -3.92 -7.63 8.42
C GLY A 17 -4.18 -8.46 9.65
N LEU A 18 -4.14 -9.78 9.48
CA LEU A 18 -4.22 -10.76 10.54
C LEU A 18 -3.25 -11.90 10.21
N ALA A 19 -2.29 -12.15 11.11
CA ALA A 19 -1.30 -13.22 10.97
C ALA A 19 -0.54 -13.16 9.62
N GLY A 20 -0.22 -11.94 9.15
CA GLY A 20 0.55 -11.73 7.92
C GLY A 20 -0.26 -11.81 6.63
N ASP A 21 -1.58 -11.90 6.71
CA ASP A 21 -2.46 -12.00 5.55
C ASP A 21 -3.59 -10.99 5.64
N LEU A 22 -4.31 -10.79 4.53
CA LEU A 22 -5.49 -9.94 4.50
C LEU A 22 -6.68 -10.66 5.15
N PRO A 23 -7.50 -9.95 5.95
CA PRO A 23 -8.67 -10.58 6.58
C PRO A 23 -9.87 -10.70 5.64
N TRP A 24 -9.72 -10.37 4.36
CA TRP A 24 -10.76 -10.44 3.33
C TRP A 24 -10.18 -10.86 1.98
N HIS A 25 -11.09 -11.25 1.08
CA HIS A 25 -10.76 -11.53 -0.30
C HIS A 25 -11.65 -10.66 -1.20
N LEU A 26 -11.05 -9.67 -1.87
CA LEU A 26 -11.74 -8.69 -2.70
C LEU A 26 -11.03 -8.61 -4.07
N PRO A 27 -11.39 -9.48 -5.03
CA PRO A 27 -10.70 -9.55 -6.32
C PRO A 27 -10.66 -8.24 -7.10
N ASP A 28 -11.74 -7.46 -7.06
CA ASP A 28 -11.80 -6.19 -7.80
C ASP A 28 -10.92 -5.12 -7.15
N ASP A 29 -10.70 -5.18 -5.83
CA ASP A 29 -9.74 -4.31 -5.18
C ASP A 29 -8.31 -4.69 -5.55
N PHE A 30 -8.00 -5.98 -5.59
CA PHE A 30 -6.67 -6.42 -6.04
C PHE A 30 -6.41 -6.01 -7.49
N LYS A 31 -7.41 -6.10 -8.36
CA LYS A 31 -7.33 -5.62 -9.74
C LYS A 31 -7.08 -4.11 -9.79
N HIS A 32 -7.76 -3.33 -8.96
CA HIS A 32 -7.56 -1.89 -8.82
C HIS A 32 -6.13 -1.58 -8.41
N PHE A 33 -5.59 -2.28 -7.41
CA PHE A 33 -4.21 -2.15 -6.96
C PHE A 33 -3.23 -2.38 -8.12
N LYS A 34 -3.41 -3.47 -8.84
CA LYS A 34 -2.53 -3.81 -9.97
C LYS A 34 -2.59 -2.77 -11.08
N GLN A 35 -3.77 -2.26 -11.40
CA GLN A 35 -3.94 -1.23 -12.44
C GLN A 35 -3.34 0.10 -12.01
N THR A 36 -3.57 0.50 -10.75
CA THR A 36 -3.09 1.78 -10.22
C THR A 36 -1.57 1.86 -10.19
N THR A 37 -0.89 0.77 -9.85
CA THR A 37 0.56 0.76 -9.70
C THR A 37 1.32 0.35 -10.96
N SER A 38 0.64 -0.14 -11.99
CA SER A 38 1.28 -0.62 -13.21
C SER A 38 2.13 0.45 -13.89
N GLY A 39 3.37 0.14 -14.21
CA GLY A 39 4.30 1.06 -14.87
C GLY A 39 5.10 1.94 -13.92
N TYR A 40 4.93 1.78 -12.62
CA TYR A 40 5.61 2.61 -11.60
C TYR A 40 6.36 1.75 -10.60
N PRO A 41 7.43 2.30 -9.97
CA PRO A 41 8.08 1.60 -8.89
C PRO A 41 7.17 1.48 -7.66
N ILE A 42 7.27 0.34 -6.97
CA ILE A 42 6.55 0.07 -5.73
C ILE A 42 7.56 -0.16 -4.61
N ILE A 43 7.34 0.51 -3.49
CA ILE A 43 8.20 0.46 -2.30
C ILE A 43 7.46 -0.29 -1.20
N MET A 44 8.15 -1.24 -0.56
CA MET A 44 7.53 -2.11 0.43
C MET A 44 8.52 -2.62 1.46
N GLY A 45 8.00 -3.14 2.55
CA GLY A 45 8.79 -3.89 3.50
C GLY A 45 9.02 -5.32 3.01
N ARG A 46 9.96 -6.01 3.67
CA ARG A 46 10.35 -7.38 3.34
C ARG A 46 9.17 -8.35 3.35
N GLU A 47 8.33 -8.29 4.39
CA GLU A 47 7.21 -9.23 4.52
C GLU A 47 6.18 -9.07 3.41
N THR A 48 5.96 -7.84 2.94
CA THR A 48 5.06 -7.58 1.82
C THR A 48 5.61 -8.18 0.53
N LEU A 49 6.92 -8.02 0.28
CA LEU A 49 7.53 -8.66 -0.87
C LEU A 49 7.37 -10.17 -0.84
N GLU A 50 7.61 -10.78 0.33
CA GLU A 50 7.53 -12.23 0.51
C GLU A 50 6.11 -12.78 0.41
N SER A 51 5.09 -11.92 0.53
CA SER A 51 3.69 -12.30 0.34
C SER A 51 3.34 -12.49 -1.14
N PHE A 52 4.14 -11.95 -2.06
CA PHE A 52 3.91 -12.13 -3.49
C PHE A 52 4.50 -13.47 -3.94
N PRO A 53 3.75 -14.35 -4.64
CA PRO A 53 4.29 -15.61 -5.13
C PRO A 53 5.37 -15.40 -6.18
N LYS A 54 5.35 -14.26 -6.88
CA LYS A 54 6.34 -13.85 -7.87
C LYS A 54 6.28 -12.33 -8.02
N ALA A 55 7.28 -11.75 -8.69
CA ALA A 55 7.28 -10.32 -8.98
C ALA A 55 6.02 -9.92 -9.75
N LEU A 56 5.43 -8.79 -9.38
CA LEU A 56 4.32 -8.22 -10.13
C LEU A 56 4.85 -7.68 -11.47
N PRO A 57 4.21 -7.98 -12.59
CA PRO A 57 4.71 -7.55 -13.91
C PRO A 57 4.67 -6.04 -14.06
N ASN A 58 5.58 -5.50 -14.88
CA ASN A 58 5.63 -4.10 -15.28
C ASN A 58 5.84 -3.12 -14.12
N ARG A 59 6.56 -3.54 -13.07
CA ARG A 59 6.89 -2.69 -11.91
C ARG A 59 8.26 -3.02 -11.38
N ASP A 60 8.98 -1.99 -10.95
CA ASP A 60 10.23 -2.17 -10.23
C ASP A 60 9.93 -2.26 -8.73
N HIS A 61 10.39 -3.34 -8.10
CA HIS A 61 10.17 -3.59 -6.67
C HIS A 61 11.35 -3.07 -5.88
N ILE A 62 11.10 -2.25 -4.87
CA ILE A 62 12.11 -1.71 -3.97
C ILE A 62 11.73 -2.10 -2.55
N VAL A 63 12.66 -2.75 -1.85
CA VAL A 63 12.43 -3.19 -0.47
C VAL A 63 13.15 -2.28 0.51
N VAL A 64 12.47 -1.90 1.59
CA VAL A 64 13.04 -1.19 2.72
C VAL A 64 13.13 -2.18 3.88
N THR A 65 14.34 -2.45 4.35
CA THR A 65 14.59 -3.36 5.46
C THR A 65 15.84 -2.96 6.23
N ARG A 66 15.87 -3.22 7.52
CA ARG A 66 17.06 -3.00 8.35
C ARG A 66 18.09 -4.12 8.19
N ASN A 67 17.68 -5.26 7.63
CA ASN A 67 18.56 -6.40 7.45
C ASN A 67 19.49 -6.17 6.25
N THR A 68 20.77 -5.95 6.53
CA THR A 68 21.80 -5.70 5.50
C THR A 68 22.13 -6.93 4.68
N ASP A 69 21.79 -8.12 5.16
CA ASP A 69 22.08 -9.39 4.50
C ASP A 69 20.84 -10.00 3.85
N TYR A 70 19.79 -9.21 3.69
CA TYR A 70 18.54 -9.71 3.13
C TYR A 70 18.72 -10.20 1.68
N VAL A 71 18.23 -11.41 1.42
CA VAL A 71 18.20 -12.01 0.08
C VAL A 71 16.74 -12.16 -0.33
N PRO A 72 16.27 -11.41 -1.34
CA PRO A 72 14.88 -11.51 -1.78
C PRO A 72 14.60 -12.84 -2.48
N PRO A 73 13.32 -13.30 -2.47
CA PRO A 73 12.95 -14.58 -3.08
C PRO A 73 12.95 -14.57 -4.62
N PHE A 74 13.01 -13.40 -5.22
CA PHE A 74 13.13 -13.21 -6.66
C PHE A 74 13.86 -11.91 -6.95
N GLU A 75 14.23 -11.69 -8.20
CA GLU A 75 14.97 -10.49 -8.62
C GLU A 75 14.11 -9.24 -8.42
N ILE A 76 14.70 -8.19 -7.83
CA ILE A 76 14.05 -6.90 -7.58
C ILE A 76 14.97 -5.76 -8.00
N PHE A 77 14.43 -4.53 -8.03
CA PHE A 77 15.18 -3.34 -8.43
C PHE A 77 16.26 -2.98 -7.42
N GLY A 78 15.93 -3.03 -6.13
CA GLY A 78 16.91 -2.72 -5.09
C GLY A 78 16.40 -2.90 -3.68
N ILE A 79 17.36 -2.87 -2.75
CA ILE A 79 17.14 -2.97 -1.30
C ILE A 79 17.72 -1.72 -0.67
N THR A 80 16.94 -1.06 0.18
CA THR A 80 17.37 0.13 0.92
C THR A 80 17.02 -0.02 2.39
N HIS A 81 17.49 0.93 3.21
CA HIS A 81 17.27 0.89 4.65
C HIS A 81 16.37 2.00 5.17
N SER A 82 15.90 2.87 4.27
CA SER A 82 14.94 3.92 4.59
C SER A 82 14.04 4.22 3.39
N ILE A 83 12.88 4.81 3.65
CA ILE A 83 11.98 5.21 2.57
C ILE A 83 12.60 6.35 1.76
N GLU A 84 13.30 7.27 2.42
CA GLU A 84 14.00 8.36 1.74
C GLU A 84 15.02 7.82 0.73
N SER A 85 15.83 6.84 1.14
CA SER A 85 16.79 6.18 0.24
C SER A 85 16.11 5.47 -0.91
N ALA A 86 14.96 4.83 -0.63
CA ALA A 86 14.18 4.15 -1.66
C ALA A 86 13.68 5.13 -2.73
N LEU A 87 13.18 6.28 -2.29
CA LEU A 87 12.69 7.32 -3.20
C LEU A 87 13.80 7.90 -4.09
N GLU A 88 15.02 7.98 -3.55
CA GLU A 88 16.17 8.47 -4.30
C GLU A 88 16.75 7.43 -5.26
N LEU A 89 16.58 6.14 -4.95
CA LEU A 89 17.15 5.05 -5.72
C LEU A 89 16.60 5.00 -7.14
N HIS A 90 15.32 5.25 -7.30
CA HIS A 90 14.63 5.17 -8.59
C HIS A 90 14.40 6.56 -9.16
N PRO A 91 14.62 6.79 -10.47
CA PRO A 91 14.48 8.12 -11.09
C PRO A 91 13.04 8.56 -11.32
N SER A 92 12.05 7.68 -11.18
CA SER A 92 10.65 8.03 -11.42
C SER A 92 10.16 9.14 -10.48
N ASN A 93 9.40 10.09 -11.02
CA ASN A 93 8.77 11.15 -10.22
C ASN A 93 7.53 10.65 -9.47
N THR A 94 6.96 9.51 -9.86
CA THR A 94 5.79 8.92 -9.21
C THR A 94 6.19 7.55 -8.66
N GLN A 95 6.03 7.37 -7.34
CA GLN A 95 6.38 6.11 -6.67
C GLN A 95 5.28 5.75 -5.67
N PHE A 96 4.97 4.46 -5.58
CA PHE A 96 3.90 3.95 -4.71
C PHE A 96 4.45 3.23 -3.49
N ILE A 97 3.85 3.48 -2.34
CA ILE A 97 4.14 2.79 -1.08
C ILE A 97 3.03 1.75 -0.87
N VAL A 98 3.40 0.49 -0.80
CA VAL A 98 2.40 -0.60 -0.82
C VAL A 98 2.40 -1.49 0.42
N GLY A 99 3.09 -1.10 1.47
CA GLY A 99 2.98 -1.76 2.77
C GLY A 99 4.28 -2.34 3.31
N GLY A 100 4.27 -2.98 4.44
CA GLY A 100 3.14 -3.13 5.37
C GLY A 100 2.98 -2.00 6.38
N GLY A 101 2.38 -2.33 7.53
CA GLY A 101 1.98 -1.34 8.53
C GLY A 101 3.10 -0.41 8.98
N GLU A 102 4.28 -0.93 9.27
CA GLU A 102 5.43 -0.12 9.69
C GLU A 102 5.90 0.80 8.56
N ILE A 103 5.89 0.32 7.32
CA ILE A 103 6.26 1.11 6.17
C ILE A 103 5.25 2.22 5.93
N TYR A 104 3.96 1.95 6.03
CA TYR A 104 2.93 2.98 5.92
C TYR A 104 3.12 4.09 6.96
N LYS A 105 3.37 3.69 8.22
CA LYS A 105 3.57 4.64 9.31
C LYS A 105 4.74 5.59 9.03
N GLN A 106 5.85 5.05 8.52
CA GLN A 106 7.02 5.85 8.16
C GLN A 106 6.79 6.70 6.92
N ALA A 107 5.94 6.25 6.00
CA ALA A 107 5.69 6.93 4.72
C ALA A 107 4.72 8.10 4.83
N ILE A 108 3.79 8.09 5.79
CA ILE A 108 2.75 9.14 5.88
C ILE A 108 3.33 10.54 5.89
N PRO A 109 4.38 10.87 6.68
CA PRO A 109 4.96 12.21 6.65
C PRO A 109 5.55 12.62 5.30
N LEU A 110 5.93 11.65 4.48
CA LEU A 110 6.56 11.87 3.18
C LEU A 110 5.58 11.81 2.01
N ALA A 111 4.40 11.24 2.23
CA ALA A 111 3.43 11.00 1.17
C ALA A 111 2.77 12.31 0.71
N THR A 112 2.51 12.39 -0.59
CA THR A 112 1.79 13.51 -1.21
C THR A 112 0.33 13.17 -1.49
N LYS A 113 0.01 11.87 -1.54
CA LYS A 113 -1.33 11.36 -1.85
C LYS A 113 -1.53 10.02 -1.18
N MET A 114 -2.76 9.72 -0.80
CA MET A 114 -3.15 8.39 -0.33
C MET A 114 -4.37 7.91 -1.11
N ILE A 115 -4.32 6.66 -1.56
CA ILE A 115 -5.44 5.97 -2.19
C ILE A 115 -5.80 4.82 -1.26
N ILE A 116 -6.93 4.94 -0.58
CA ILE A 116 -7.33 4.01 0.47
C ILE A 116 -8.59 3.27 0.04
N THR A 117 -8.51 1.94 -0.04
CA THR A 117 -9.71 1.12 -0.16
C THR A 117 -10.25 0.91 1.24
N ARG A 118 -11.35 1.61 1.55
CA ARG A 118 -12.00 1.51 2.84
C ARG A 118 -13.00 0.36 2.79
N VAL A 119 -12.66 -0.75 3.43
CA VAL A 119 -13.51 -1.95 3.47
C VAL A 119 -14.53 -1.78 4.58
N HIS A 120 -15.82 -1.93 4.25
CA HIS A 120 -16.93 -1.73 5.19
C HIS A 120 -17.13 -2.99 6.03
N ALA A 121 -16.22 -3.20 6.98
CA ALA A 121 -16.19 -4.33 7.89
C ALA A 121 -15.33 -3.98 9.11
N THR A 122 -15.44 -4.79 10.16
CA THR A 122 -14.59 -4.67 11.36
C THR A 122 -14.06 -6.06 11.72
N PRO A 123 -13.18 -6.63 10.87
CA PRO A 123 -12.65 -7.97 11.08
C PRO A 123 -11.66 -8.01 12.24
N LYS A 124 -11.35 -9.21 12.74
CA LYS A 124 -10.20 -9.41 13.61
C LYS A 124 -8.93 -9.05 12.85
N ALA A 125 -8.04 -8.33 13.50
CA ALA A 125 -6.78 -7.91 12.89
C ALA A 125 -5.72 -7.72 13.95
N ASP A 126 -4.46 -7.80 13.56
CA ASP A 126 -3.30 -7.51 14.40
C ASP A 126 -2.48 -6.35 13.85
N THR A 127 -2.82 -5.85 12.67
CA THR A 127 -2.14 -4.74 12.03
C THR A 127 -3.16 -3.70 11.59
N TYR A 128 -2.89 -2.43 11.91
CA TYR A 128 -3.81 -1.33 11.66
C TYR A 128 -3.11 -0.18 10.93
N PHE A 129 -3.83 0.42 9.98
CA PHE A 129 -3.42 1.68 9.35
C PHE A 129 -3.71 2.83 10.32
N PRO A 130 -2.80 3.80 10.48
CA PRO A 130 -3.03 4.93 11.37
C PRO A 130 -4.28 5.73 11.00
N GLU A 131 -4.91 6.33 12.01
CA GLU A 131 -6.03 7.23 11.78
C GLU A 131 -5.59 8.42 10.92
N ILE A 132 -6.42 8.78 9.94
CA ILE A 132 -6.12 9.90 9.04
C ILE A 132 -6.46 11.22 9.72
N ASN A 133 -5.46 12.10 9.83
CA ASN A 133 -5.67 13.44 10.36
C ASN A 133 -6.27 14.33 9.28
N LEU A 134 -7.55 14.66 9.40
CA LEU A 134 -8.28 15.46 8.41
C LEU A 134 -7.87 16.94 8.41
N GLU A 135 -7.04 17.38 9.36
CA GLU A 135 -6.41 18.70 9.31
C GLU A 135 -5.23 18.73 8.33
N GLU A 136 -4.61 17.57 8.09
CA GLU A 136 -3.47 17.41 7.19
C GLU A 136 -3.85 16.84 5.82
N TRP A 137 -4.96 16.11 5.76
CA TRP A 137 -5.40 15.40 4.55
C TRP A 137 -6.82 15.75 4.17
N LYS A 138 -7.05 15.96 2.88
CA LYS A 138 -8.38 16.27 2.33
C LYS A 138 -8.80 15.15 1.38
N LYS A 139 -9.97 14.58 1.61
CA LYS A 139 -10.57 13.62 0.67
C LYS A 139 -11.10 14.38 -0.56
N VAL A 140 -10.61 14.03 -1.75
CA VAL A 140 -10.96 14.70 -3.00
C VAL A 140 -11.75 13.82 -3.95
N GLU A 141 -11.77 12.52 -3.72
CA GLU A 141 -12.49 11.58 -4.58
C GLU A 141 -12.89 10.35 -3.79
N GLU A 142 -14.03 9.75 -4.15
CA GLU A 142 -14.42 8.44 -3.63
C GLU A 142 -15.22 7.68 -4.67
N GLN A 143 -15.04 6.36 -4.69
CA GLN A 143 -15.75 5.45 -5.59
C GLN A 143 -16.21 4.23 -4.81
N HIS A 144 -17.52 4.01 -4.74
CA HIS A 144 -18.11 2.90 -3.99
C HIS A 144 -18.22 1.64 -4.86
N HIS A 145 -17.91 0.50 -4.26
CA HIS A 145 -18.10 -0.83 -4.86
C HIS A 145 -19.00 -1.64 -3.93
N PRO A 146 -20.18 -2.11 -4.38
CA PRO A 146 -21.07 -2.90 -3.53
C PRO A 146 -20.55 -4.30 -3.28
N ALA A 147 -21.04 -4.94 -2.21
CA ALA A 147 -20.84 -6.36 -2.00
C ALA A 147 -21.57 -7.14 -3.10
N ASP A 148 -21.03 -8.27 -3.50
CA ASP A 148 -21.60 -9.13 -4.55
C ASP A 148 -21.18 -10.60 -4.36
N ASP A 149 -21.45 -11.44 -5.36
CA ASP A 149 -21.17 -12.87 -5.28
C ASP A 149 -19.69 -13.21 -5.06
N ARG A 150 -18.77 -12.31 -5.44
CA ARG A 150 -17.33 -12.48 -5.29
C ARG A 150 -16.74 -11.65 -4.18
N HIS A 151 -17.54 -10.74 -3.57
CA HIS A 151 -17.09 -9.78 -2.56
C HIS A 151 -18.03 -9.82 -1.36
N ALA A 152 -17.56 -10.41 -0.27
CA ALA A 152 -18.34 -10.51 0.97
C ALA A 152 -18.63 -9.14 1.59
N TYR A 153 -17.78 -8.14 1.29
CA TYR A 153 -17.89 -6.78 1.84
C TYR A 153 -17.96 -5.76 0.72
N SER A 154 -18.74 -4.70 0.93
CA SER A 154 -18.63 -3.50 0.11
C SER A 154 -17.36 -2.73 0.50
N PHE A 155 -16.88 -1.90 -0.40
CA PHE A 155 -15.74 -1.03 -0.10
C PHE A 155 -15.84 0.27 -0.88
N THR A 156 -15.14 1.29 -0.42
CA THR A 156 -15.08 2.59 -1.07
C THR A 156 -13.61 2.96 -1.28
N ILE A 157 -13.24 3.28 -2.50
CA ILE A 157 -11.89 3.74 -2.82
C ILE A 157 -11.86 5.24 -2.60
N GLU A 158 -11.06 5.68 -1.63
CA GLU A 158 -10.97 7.07 -1.21
C GLU A 158 -9.60 7.64 -1.57
N THR A 159 -9.58 8.82 -2.20
CA THR A 159 -8.33 9.50 -2.54
C THR A 159 -8.18 10.75 -1.68
N PHE A 160 -7.03 10.85 -1.00
CA PHE A 160 -6.68 11.97 -0.13
C PHE A 160 -5.44 12.68 -0.67
N VAL A 161 -5.44 14.01 -0.59
CA VAL A 161 -4.28 14.85 -0.89
C VAL A 161 -3.99 15.72 0.33
N ARG A 162 -2.81 16.34 0.37
CA ARG A 162 -2.49 17.28 1.46
C ARG A 162 -3.49 18.44 1.47
N ALA A 163 -3.95 18.74 2.67
CA ALA A 163 -4.90 19.84 2.86
C ALA A 163 -4.24 21.20 2.68
#